data_c187f417d7bf08c9d5dee680980edcd4
#
_entry.id   c187f417d7bf08c9d5dee680980edcd4
#
_cell.length_a   1.000
_cell.length_b   1.000
_cell.length_c   1.000
_cell.angle_alpha   90.00
_cell.angle_beta   90.00
_cell.angle_gamma   90.00
#
_symmetry.space_group_name_H-M   'P 1'
#
loop_
_entity.id
_entity.type
_entity.pdbx_description
1 polymer ?
#
loop_
_entity_poly.entity_id
_entity_poly.type
_entity_poly.pdbx_seq_one_letter_code
_entity_poly.pdbx_strand_id
1 'polypeptide(L)'
;MYRGRISTFRLIALMLLAATVLAGCSANRFIYNRADTFVRWIVDDYVDLNRDQQVAFDTHLQQFLGWHRRDELPQYRQFIVSSRHALGDGVTLQEAVAISESIEAAADRMQIRLVDLLLLSAEGLSDRQIQDFLTEVDRQQEDYATKRLTRDEQTYYQDSSDSLAGLAKRLMGRLSKEQKALNIIYHYETFFLHQVCN
;
A
#
# COMPACT_ATOMS: atom_id res chain seq x y z
N MET A 1 37.35 36.75 17.19
CA MET A 1 35.88 36.89 17.09
C MET A 1 35.21 35.85 16.16
N TYR A 2 35.72 34.61 16.02
CA TYR A 2 35.18 33.57 15.07
C TYR A 2 34.49 32.37 15.74
N ARG A 3 34.52 32.29 17.06
CA ARG A 3 33.96 31.14 17.82
C ARG A 3 32.44 31.10 17.94
N GLY A 4 31.75 32.22 17.84
CA GLY A 4 30.28 32.30 17.99
C GLY A 4 29.47 31.89 16.76
N ARG A 5 30.07 32.05 15.55
CA ARG A 5 29.36 31.80 14.28
C ARG A 5 29.24 30.32 13.95
N ILE A 6 30.18 29.48 14.36
CA ILE A 6 30.14 28.02 14.16
C ILE A 6 29.12 27.36 15.10
N SER A 7 28.90 27.91 16.27
CA SER A 7 27.93 27.42 17.25
C SER A 7 26.49 27.66 16.80
N THR A 8 26.15 28.83 16.29
CA THR A 8 24.82 29.17 15.76
C THR A 8 24.50 28.37 14.51
N PHE A 9 25.43 28.14 13.60
CA PHE A 9 25.22 27.33 12.41
C PHE A 9 24.96 25.85 12.75
N ARG A 10 25.67 25.30 13.72
CA ARG A 10 25.44 23.93 14.24
C ARG A 10 24.09 23.81 14.94
N LEU A 11 23.68 24.81 15.68
CA LEU A 11 22.35 24.83 16.34
C LEU A 11 21.22 24.91 15.30
N ILE A 12 21.36 25.74 14.28
CA ILE A 12 20.38 25.82 13.17
C ILE A 12 20.34 24.50 12.39
N ALA A 13 21.49 23.89 12.08
CA ALA A 13 21.55 22.59 11.40
C ALA A 13 20.92 21.47 12.23
N LEU A 14 21.15 21.45 13.54
CA LEU A 14 20.52 20.49 14.46
C LEU A 14 19.01 20.72 14.59
N MET A 15 18.54 21.96 14.63
CA MET A 15 17.11 22.28 14.63
C MET A 15 16.43 21.88 13.32
N LEU A 16 17.08 22.12 12.16
CA LEU A 16 16.56 21.67 10.86
C LEU A 16 16.54 20.15 10.77
N LEU A 17 17.57 19.45 11.25
CA LEU A 17 17.60 17.99 11.30
C LEU A 17 16.52 17.43 12.23
N ALA A 18 16.32 18.01 13.40
CA ALA A 18 15.25 17.63 14.31
C ALA A 18 13.86 17.88 13.71
N ALA A 19 13.67 19.03 13.03
CA ALA A 19 12.43 19.35 12.33
C ALA A 19 12.12 18.37 11.20
N THR A 20 13.10 17.91 10.42
CA THR A 20 12.90 16.92 9.36
C THR A 20 12.57 15.53 9.91
N VAL A 21 13.17 15.11 11.02
CA VAL A 21 12.85 13.85 11.69
C VAL A 21 11.44 13.88 12.29
N LEU A 22 11.05 14.97 12.93
CA LEU A 22 9.70 15.15 13.48
C LEU A 22 8.63 15.27 12.39
N ALA A 23 8.95 15.89 11.25
CA ALA A 23 8.04 15.99 10.10
C ALA A 23 7.75 14.63 9.45
N GLY A 24 8.73 13.72 9.40
CA GLY A 24 8.54 12.38 8.79
C GLY A 24 7.52 11.51 9.54
N CYS A 25 7.53 11.51 10.87
CA CYS A 25 6.55 10.77 11.67
C CYS A 25 5.16 11.46 11.68
N SER A 26 5.11 12.78 11.59
CA SER A 26 3.86 13.53 11.57
C SER A 26 3.13 13.47 10.22
N ALA A 27 3.87 13.36 9.11
CA ALA A 27 3.28 13.28 7.77
C ALA A 27 2.45 12.00 7.59
N ASN A 28 2.96 10.82 7.97
CA ASN A 28 2.21 9.56 7.87
C ASN A 28 0.95 9.58 8.76
N ARG A 29 1.05 10.12 9.97
CA ARG A 29 -0.09 10.28 10.87
C ARG A 29 -1.11 11.28 10.31
N PHE A 30 -0.64 12.36 9.71
CA PHE A 30 -1.50 13.36 9.08
C PHE A 30 -2.25 12.77 7.89
N ILE A 31 -1.56 12.07 6.97
CA ILE A 31 -2.17 11.40 5.81
C ILE A 31 -3.21 10.38 6.29
N TYR A 32 -2.86 9.53 7.24
CA TYR A 32 -3.79 8.53 7.77
C TYR A 32 -5.02 9.15 8.45
N ASN A 33 -4.86 10.27 9.16
CA ASN A 33 -5.98 10.99 9.78
C ASN A 33 -6.88 11.72 8.77
N ARG A 34 -6.45 11.82 7.50
CA ARG A 34 -7.20 12.38 6.38
C ARG A 34 -7.62 11.31 5.37
N ALA A 35 -7.51 10.04 5.74
CA ALA A 35 -7.89 8.92 4.87
C ALA A 35 -9.34 9.04 4.39
N ASP A 36 -10.25 9.53 5.24
CA ASP A 36 -11.63 9.82 4.89
C ASP A 36 -11.75 10.81 3.72
N THR A 37 -10.96 11.87 3.73
CA THR A 37 -10.95 12.87 2.64
C THR A 37 -10.44 12.26 1.34
N PHE A 38 -9.36 11.46 1.39
CA PHE A 38 -8.82 10.81 0.20
C PHE A 38 -9.77 9.77 -0.38
N VAL A 39 -10.44 8.99 0.48
CA VAL A 39 -11.41 7.99 0.01
C VAL A 39 -12.61 8.68 -0.64
N ARG A 40 -13.09 9.81 -0.11
CA ARG A 40 -14.15 10.59 -0.77
C ARG A 40 -13.75 11.05 -2.16
N TRP A 41 -12.55 11.61 -2.34
CA TRP A 41 -12.07 12.02 -3.66
C TRP A 41 -12.04 10.85 -4.65
N ILE A 42 -11.61 9.67 -4.19
CA ILE A 42 -11.62 8.47 -5.04
C ILE A 42 -13.06 8.09 -5.40
N VAL A 43 -14.00 8.14 -4.46
CA VAL A 43 -15.41 7.79 -4.72
C VAL A 43 -16.07 8.81 -5.66
N ASP A 44 -15.76 10.10 -5.51
CA ASP A 44 -16.26 11.17 -6.38
C ASP A 44 -15.84 10.97 -7.86
N ASP A 45 -14.71 10.29 -8.12
CA ASP A 45 -14.27 9.92 -9.48
C ASP A 45 -15.14 8.81 -10.11
N TYR A 46 -15.87 8.03 -9.30
CA TYR A 46 -16.67 6.90 -9.76
C TYR A 46 -18.18 7.15 -9.74
N VAL A 47 -18.66 7.92 -8.79
CA VAL A 47 -20.10 8.15 -8.60
C VAL A 47 -20.38 9.50 -7.97
N ASP A 48 -21.33 10.24 -8.54
CA ASP A 48 -21.80 11.53 -7.99
C ASP A 48 -22.87 11.26 -6.93
N LEU A 49 -22.48 11.34 -5.65
CA LEU A 49 -23.37 11.15 -4.50
C LEU A 49 -24.13 12.43 -4.16
N ASN A 50 -25.44 12.32 -3.98
CA ASN A 50 -26.20 13.41 -3.39
C ASN A 50 -25.88 13.57 -1.88
N ARG A 51 -26.40 14.64 -1.27
CA ARG A 51 -26.07 14.98 0.11
C ARG A 51 -26.39 13.89 1.13
N ASP A 52 -27.53 13.22 0.99
CA ASP A 52 -27.95 12.19 1.95
C ASP A 52 -27.12 10.91 1.77
N GLN A 53 -26.82 10.56 0.53
CA GLN A 53 -25.91 9.46 0.18
C GLN A 53 -24.49 9.72 0.69
N GLN A 54 -24.00 10.96 0.58
CA GLN A 54 -22.69 11.36 1.13
C GLN A 54 -22.65 11.18 2.65
N VAL A 55 -23.71 11.58 3.38
CA VAL A 55 -23.77 11.41 4.84
C VAL A 55 -23.82 9.92 5.22
N ALA A 56 -24.56 9.10 4.48
CA ALA A 56 -24.59 7.66 4.69
C ALA A 56 -23.23 7.00 4.43
N PHE A 57 -22.61 7.33 3.29
CA PHE A 57 -21.26 6.88 2.94
C PHE A 57 -20.24 7.26 4.02
N ASP A 58 -20.25 8.50 4.47
CA ASP A 58 -19.35 8.99 5.52
C ASP A 58 -19.52 8.19 6.82
N THR A 59 -20.75 7.84 7.17
CA THR A 59 -21.02 7.03 8.36
C THR A 59 -20.40 5.63 8.24
N HIS A 60 -20.58 4.96 7.10
CA HIS A 60 -20.02 3.64 6.83
C HIS A 60 -18.48 3.69 6.75
N LEU A 61 -17.94 4.73 6.10
CA LEU A 61 -16.50 4.95 6.02
C LEU A 61 -15.86 5.16 7.40
N GLN A 62 -16.50 5.93 8.29
CA GLN A 62 -16.01 6.12 9.66
C GLN A 62 -16.04 4.81 10.47
N GLN A 63 -17.04 3.95 10.26
CA GLN A 63 -17.08 2.61 10.87
C GLN A 63 -15.93 1.73 10.37
N PHE A 64 -15.68 1.72 9.06
CA PHE A 64 -14.58 1.00 8.44
C PHE A 64 -13.23 1.49 8.97
N LEU A 65 -12.97 2.80 8.95
CA LEU A 65 -11.72 3.39 9.46
C LEU A 65 -11.55 3.17 10.97
N GLY A 66 -12.66 3.14 11.72
CA GLY A 66 -12.68 2.81 13.13
C GLY A 66 -12.24 1.37 13.40
N TRP A 67 -12.81 0.40 12.66
CA TRP A 67 -12.39 -1.00 12.70
C TRP A 67 -10.91 -1.14 12.31
N HIS A 68 -10.50 -0.60 11.17
CA HIS A 68 -9.11 -0.67 10.70
C HIS A 68 -8.12 -0.17 11.76
N ARG A 69 -8.48 0.92 12.45
CA ARG A 69 -7.62 1.54 13.48
C ARG A 69 -7.53 0.71 14.77
N ARG A 70 -8.66 0.12 15.21
CA ARG A 70 -8.72 -0.60 16.48
C ARG A 70 -8.30 -2.06 16.37
N ASP A 71 -8.66 -2.70 15.26
CA ASP A 71 -8.59 -4.15 15.14
C ASP A 71 -7.47 -4.58 14.18
N GLU A 72 -7.27 -3.87 13.07
CA GLU A 72 -6.35 -4.28 12.01
C GLU A 72 -4.93 -3.72 12.20
N LEU A 73 -4.77 -2.43 12.50
CA LEU A 73 -3.44 -1.84 12.71
C LEU A 73 -2.62 -2.52 13.82
N PRO A 74 -3.19 -2.96 14.95
CA PRO A 74 -2.45 -3.74 15.95
C PRO A 74 -1.92 -5.06 15.41
N GLN A 75 -2.68 -5.76 14.53
CA GLN A 75 -2.23 -7.00 13.89
C GLN A 75 -1.07 -6.74 12.94
N TYR A 76 -1.14 -5.67 12.12
CA TYR A 76 -0.02 -5.27 11.26
C TYR A 76 1.24 -4.95 12.08
N ARG A 77 1.08 -4.25 13.20
CA ARG A 77 2.22 -3.98 14.10
C ARG A 77 2.84 -5.28 14.62
N GLN A 78 2.02 -6.23 15.08
CA GLN A 78 2.49 -7.51 15.58
C GLN A 78 3.20 -8.30 14.48
N PHE A 79 2.61 -8.35 13.29
CA PHE A 79 3.20 -8.98 12.11
C PHE A 79 4.57 -8.38 11.77
N ILE A 80 4.70 -7.05 11.72
CA ILE A 80 5.98 -6.38 11.42
C ILE A 80 7.04 -6.72 12.48
N VAL A 81 6.66 -6.76 13.76
CA VAL A 81 7.60 -7.10 14.85
C VAL A 81 8.07 -8.54 14.73
N SER A 82 7.16 -9.51 14.51
CA SER A 82 7.51 -10.92 14.35
C SER A 82 8.36 -11.17 13.11
N SER A 83 7.99 -10.58 11.97
CA SER A 83 8.77 -10.70 10.73
C SER A 83 10.18 -10.10 10.86
N ARG A 84 10.33 -9.00 11.60
CA ARG A 84 11.65 -8.40 11.85
C ARG A 84 12.59 -9.35 12.63
N HIS A 85 12.07 -10.14 13.56
CA HIS A 85 12.86 -11.15 14.27
C HIS A 85 13.30 -12.27 13.33
N ALA A 86 12.38 -12.79 12.51
CA ALA A 86 12.69 -13.81 11.52
C ALA A 86 13.73 -13.35 10.47
N LEU A 87 13.72 -12.07 10.10
CA LEU A 87 14.67 -11.49 9.14
C LEU A 87 16.07 -11.23 9.73
N GLY A 88 16.27 -11.34 11.07
CA GLY A 88 17.52 -10.98 11.75
C GLY A 88 18.67 -11.94 11.48
N ASP A 89 18.39 -13.22 11.34
CA ASP A 89 19.38 -14.33 11.28
C ASP A 89 19.36 -15.05 9.92
N GLY A 90 18.62 -14.53 8.94
CA GLY A 90 18.32 -15.17 7.67
C GLY A 90 16.94 -15.84 7.69
N VAL A 91 16.24 -15.77 6.57
CA VAL A 91 14.86 -16.29 6.45
C VAL A 91 14.88 -17.74 6.01
N THR A 92 14.26 -18.61 6.80
CA THR A 92 13.97 -19.99 6.39
C THR A 92 12.76 -20.03 5.44
N LEU A 93 12.64 -21.09 4.65
CA LEU A 93 11.47 -21.27 3.78
C LEU A 93 10.16 -21.27 4.58
N GLN A 94 10.15 -21.89 5.76
CA GLN A 94 8.97 -21.95 6.62
C GLN A 94 8.55 -20.56 7.11
N GLU A 95 9.50 -19.71 7.49
CA GLU A 95 9.23 -18.32 7.89
C GLU A 95 8.74 -17.48 6.71
N ALA A 96 9.31 -17.67 5.51
CA ALA A 96 8.84 -16.99 4.31
C ALA A 96 7.39 -17.35 3.98
N VAL A 97 7.01 -18.63 4.07
CA VAL A 97 5.63 -19.10 3.90
C VAL A 97 4.71 -18.49 4.95
N ALA A 98 5.08 -18.51 6.23
CA ALA A 98 4.27 -17.93 7.31
C ALA A 98 4.08 -16.40 7.15
N ILE A 99 5.08 -15.70 6.63
CA ILE A 99 4.98 -14.27 6.27
C ILE A 99 3.97 -14.08 5.14
N SER A 100 4.03 -14.89 4.07
CA SER A 100 3.09 -14.83 2.95
C SER A 100 1.65 -15.07 3.41
N GLU A 101 1.41 -16.15 4.15
CA GLU A 101 0.09 -16.49 4.70
C GLU A 101 -0.48 -15.36 5.58
N SER A 102 0.38 -14.72 6.36
CA SER A 102 -0.04 -13.58 7.21
C SER A 102 -0.44 -12.35 6.39
N ILE A 103 0.24 -12.09 5.27
CA ILE A 103 -0.09 -11.02 4.32
C ILE A 103 -1.42 -11.33 3.62
N GLU A 104 -1.59 -12.56 3.14
CA GLU A 104 -2.82 -13.03 2.48
C GLU A 104 -4.02 -12.91 3.42
N ALA A 105 -3.90 -13.41 4.66
CA ALA A 105 -4.95 -13.29 5.66
C ALA A 105 -5.31 -11.82 5.98
N ALA A 106 -4.34 -10.92 5.98
CA ALA A 106 -4.58 -9.49 6.16
C ALA A 106 -5.32 -8.88 4.95
N ALA A 107 -4.94 -9.29 3.73
CA ALA A 107 -5.61 -8.87 2.51
C ALA A 107 -7.08 -9.35 2.45
N ASP A 108 -7.34 -10.60 2.84
CA ASP A 108 -8.69 -11.18 2.89
C ASP A 108 -9.59 -10.41 3.87
N ARG A 109 -9.10 -10.15 5.09
CA ARG A 109 -9.87 -9.35 6.07
C ARG A 109 -10.18 -7.95 5.56
N MET A 110 -9.21 -7.30 4.92
CA MET A 110 -9.40 -5.99 4.32
C MET A 110 -10.42 -6.03 3.18
N GLN A 111 -10.31 -7.03 2.29
CA GLN A 111 -11.23 -7.21 1.17
C GLN A 111 -12.68 -7.39 1.65
N ILE A 112 -12.92 -8.26 2.64
CA ILE A 112 -14.25 -8.47 3.21
C ILE A 112 -14.84 -7.15 3.71
N ARG A 113 -14.08 -6.38 4.47
CA ARG A 113 -14.54 -5.09 5.03
C ARG A 113 -14.75 -4.00 3.98
N LEU A 114 -13.95 -4.01 2.91
CA LEU A 114 -14.15 -3.09 1.78
C LEU A 114 -15.44 -3.46 1.01
N VAL A 115 -15.69 -4.75 0.79
CA VAL A 115 -16.93 -5.21 0.16
C VAL A 115 -18.15 -4.81 1.00
N ASP A 116 -18.11 -5.00 2.32
CA ASP A 116 -19.16 -4.55 3.23
C ASP A 116 -19.42 -3.03 3.09
N LEU A 117 -18.36 -2.23 3.10
CA LEU A 117 -18.46 -0.77 2.91
C LEU A 117 -19.11 -0.42 1.57
N LEU A 118 -18.70 -1.06 0.48
CA LEU A 118 -19.25 -0.82 -0.86
C LEU A 118 -20.74 -1.21 -0.93
N LEU A 119 -21.11 -2.39 -0.43
CA LEU A 119 -22.49 -2.87 -0.46
C LEU A 119 -23.42 -1.95 0.35
N LEU A 120 -23.03 -1.59 1.58
CA LEU A 120 -23.81 -0.66 2.41
C LEU A 120 -23.94 0.73 1.78
N SER A 121 -22.92 1.16 1.06
CA SER A 121 -22.95 2.45 0.37
C SER A 121 -23.75 2.44 -0.92
N ALA A 122 -23.90 1.26 -1.54
CA ALA A 122 -24.67 1.09 -2.77
C ALA A 122 -26.21 1.03 -2.54
N GLU A 123 -26.67 0.72 -1.32
CA GLU A 123 -28.12 0.56 -1.02
C GLU A 123 -28.96 1.80 -1.36
N GLY A 124 -28.36 2.99 -1.32
CA GLY A 124 -29.04 4.26 -1.62
C GLY A 124 -28.81 4.80 -3.03
N LEU A 125 -28.10 4.09 -3.92
CA LEU A 125 -27.81 4.55 -5.27
C LEU A 125 -28.98 4.33 -6.21
N SER A 126 -29.18 5.28 -7.13
CA SER A 126 -30.10 5.11 -8.26
C SER A 126 -29.48 4.21 -9.33
N ASP A 127 -30.32 3.61 -10.19
CA ASP A 127 -29.89 2.80 -11.33
C ASP A 127 -28.90 3.56 -12.23
N ARG A 128 -29.11 4.86 -12.40
CA ARG A 128 -28.20 5.72 -13.17
C ARG A 128 -26.81 5.79 -12.51
N GLN A 129 -26.75 6.03 -11.21
CA GLN A 129 -25.47 6.10 -10.48
C GLN A 129 -24.72 4.76 -10.52
N ILE A 130 -25.46 3.65 -10.42
CA ILE A 130 -24.88 2.30 -10.58
C ILE A 130 -24.29 2.15 -12.00
N GLN A 131 -25.00 2.60 -13.01
CA GLN A 131 -24.55 2.51 -14.40
C GLN A 131 -23.33 3.41 -14.66
N ASP A 132 -23.31 4.63 -14.11
CA ASP A 132 -22.16 5.55 -14.19
C ASP A 132 -20.93 4.94 -13.50
N PHE A 133 -21.10 4.35 -12.32
CA PHE A 133 -20.05 3.62 -11.60
C PHE A 133 -19.47 2.46 -12.43
N LEU A 134 -20.33 1.60 -12.98
CA LEU A 134 -19.86 0.47 -13.81
C LEU A 134 -19.11 0.94 -15.05
N THR A 135 -19.61 2.00 -15.70
CA THR A 135 -18.95 2.60 -16.86
C THR A 135 -17.54 3.11 -16.52
N GLU A 136 -17.38 3.74 -15.37
CA GLU A 136 -16.06 4.23 -14.94
C GLU A 136 -15.12 3.08 -14.56
N VAL A 137 -15.64 2.03 -13.91
CA VAL A 137 -14.86 0.81 -13.63
C VAL A 137 -14.36 0.17 -14.92
N ASP A 138 -15.24 -0.01 -15.91
CA ASP A 138 -14.89 -0.58 -17.21
C ASP A 138 -13.81 0.26 -17.92
N ARG A 139 -13.97 1.59 -17.91
CA ARG A 139 -12.97 2.51 -18.48
C ARG A 139 -11.60 2.36 -17.81
N GLN A 140 -11.56 2.26 -16.48
CA GLN A 140 -10.31 2.09 -15.76
C GLN A 140 -9.67 0.71 -15.98
N GLN A 141 -10.50 -0.34 -16.12
CA GLN A 141 -10.00 -1.68 -16.48
C GLN A 141 -9.40 -1.69 -17.89
N GLU A 142 -10.03 -1.01 -18.86
CA GLU A 142 -9.51 -0.89 -20.23
C GLU A 142 -8.17 -0.13 -20.24
N ASP A 143 -8.09 0.98 -19.51
CA ASP A 143 -6.85 1.74 -19.31
C ASP A 143 -5.74 0.90 -18.67
N TYR A 144 -6.09 0.10 -17.67
CA TYR A 144 -5.15 -0.82 -17.03
C TYR A 144 -4.70 -1.90 -18.01
N ALA A 145 -5.63 -2.54 -18.71
CA ALA A 145 -5.34 -3.57 -19.69
C ALA A 145 -4.40 -3.04 -20.79
N THR A 146 -4.71 -1.87 -21.35
CA THR A 146 -3.88 -1.22 -22.38
C THR A 146 -2.47 -0.91 -21.88
N LYS A 147 -2.33 -0.43 -20.64
CA LYS A 147 -1.02 -0.03 -20.09
C LYS A 147 -0.21 -1.20 -19.54
N ARG A 148 -0.87 -2.27 -19.12
CA ARG A 148 -0.23 -3.36 -18.35
C ARG A 148 -0.19 -4.69 -19.07
N LEU A 149 -1.28 -5.08 -19.77
CA LEU A 149 -1.38 -6.39 -20.41
C LEU A 149 -0.77 -6.43 -21.82
N THR A 150 -0.56 -5.26 -22.45
CA THR A 150 0.11 -5.16 -23.76
C THR A 150 1.63 -5.15 -23.70
N ARG A 151 2.21 -5.16 -22.48
CA ARG A 151 3.66 -5.22 -22.30
C ARG A 151 4.18 -6.58 -22.78
N ASP A 152 5.34 -6.57 -23.46
CA ASP A 152 6.05 -7.81 -23.73
C ASP A 152 6.55 -8.46 -22.43
N GLU A 153 6.86 -9.72 -22.52
CA GLU A 153 7.29 -10.55 -21.38
C GLU A 153 8.53 -9.97 -20.69
N GLN A 154 9.50 -9.48 -21.46
CA GLN A 154 10.72 -8.90 -20.90
C GLN A 154 10.43 -7.61 -20.10
N THR A 155 9.60 -6.73 -20.63
CA THR A 155 9.14 -5.51 -19.91
C THR A 155 8.36 -5.85 -18.65
N TYR A 156 7.48 -6.86 -18.71
CA TYR A 156 6.74 -7.32 -17.54
C TYR A 156 7.66 -7.77 -16.40
N TYR A 157 8.68 -8.62 -16.71
CA TYR A 157 9.64 -9.08 -15.71
C TYR A 157 10.51 -7.96 -15.17
N GLN A 158 10.95 -7.05 -16.03
CA GLN A 158 11.74 -5.90 -15.59
C GLN A 158 10.96 -5.02 -14.60
N ASP A 159 9.74 -4.65 -14.95
CA ASP A 159 8.87 -3.83 -14.10
C ASP A 159 8.56 -4.52 -12.76
N SER A 160 8.33 -5.83 -12.78
CA SER A 160 8.06 -6.63 -11.59
C SER A 160 9.30 -6.70 -10.67
N SER A 161 10.46 -6.95 -11.27
CA SER A 161 11.75 -6.97 -10.56
C SER A 161 12.08 -5.61 -9.94
N ASP A 162 11.89 -4.52 -10.68
CA ASP A 162 12.14 -3.16 -10.20
C ASP A 162 11.17 -2.77 -9.07
N SER A 163 9.92 -3.19 -9.16
CA SER A 163 8.90 -2.97 -8.12
C SER A 163 9.28 -3.70 -6.83
N LEU A 164 9.67 -4.97 -6.92
CA LEU A 164 10.10 -5.76 -5.76
C LEU A 164 11.40 -5.22 -5.16
N ALA A 165 12.39 -4.87 -5.99
CA ALA A 165 13.63 -4.26 -5.53
C ALA A 165 13.37 -2.90 -4.84
N GLY A 166 12.41 -2.13 -5.36
CA GLY A 166 11.96 -0.87 -4.76
C GLY A 166 11.32 -1.08 -3.38
N LEU A 167 10.46 -2.09 -3.25
CA LEU A 167 9.84 -2.46 -1.98
C LEU A 167 10.89 -2.97 -0.97
N ALA A 168 11.75 -3.90 -1.38
CA ALA A 168 12.82 -4.43 -0.55
C ALA A 168 13.78 -3.32 -0.08
N LYS A 169 14.12 -2.37 -0.96
CA LYS A 169 14.93 -1.20 -0.59
C LYS A 169 14.26 -0.32 0.47
N ARG A 170 12.93 -0.16 0.43
CA ARG A 170 12.19 0.62 1.45
C ARG A 170 12.16 -0.08 2.81
N LEU A 171 12.07 -1.41 2.82
CA LEU A 171 11.97 -2.21 4.04
C LEU A 171 13.33 -2.52 4.66
N MET A 172 14.33 -2.86 3.84
CA MET A 172 15.64 -3.37 4.29
C MET A 172 16.78 -2.40 4.04
N GLY A 173 16.54 -1.28 3.36
CA GLY A 173 17.58 -0.31 3.00
C GLY A 173 18.28 -0.67 1.69
N ARG A 174 19.58 -0.34 1.57
CA ARG A 174 20.34 -0.51 0.32
C ARG A 174 20.62 -2.00 0.06
N LEU A 175 20.05 -2.55 -1.01
CA LEU A 175 20.31 -3.94 -1.44
C LEU A 175 21.72 -4.11 -2.01
N SER A 176 22.37 -5.23 -1.71
CA SER A 176 23.65 -5.63 -2.32
C SER A 176 23.46 -6.03 -3.80
N LYS A 177 24.55 -6.19 -4.54
CA LYS A 177 24.50 -6.64 -5.94
C LYS A 177 23.99 -8.07 -6.04
N GLU A 178 24.36 -8.93 -5.10
CA GLU A 178 23.95 -10.32 -5.00
C GLU A 178 22.46 -10.44 -4.71
N GLN A 179 21.93 -9.64 -3.78
CA GLN A 179 20.49 -9.59 -3.46
C GLN A 179 19.65 -9.15 -4.65
N LYS A 180 20.15 -8.19 -5.45
CA LYS A 180 19.47 -7.78 -6.69
C LYS A 180 19.49 -8.88 -7.75
N ALA A 181 20.60 -9.60 -7.88
CA ALA A 181 20.72 -10.71 -8.84
C ALA A 181 19.79 -11.87 -8.47
N LEU A 182 19.67 -12.23 -7.19
CA LEU A 182 18.74 -13.26 -6.70
C LEU A 182 17.29 -12.93 -7.01
N ASN A 183 16.88 -11.66 -6.91
CA ASN A 183 15.53 -11.21 -7.24
C ASN A 183 15.18 -11.48 -8.73
N ILE A 184 16.14 -11.31 -9.62
CA ILE A 184 15.97 -11.57 -11.06
C ILE A 184 15.90 -13.10 -11.32
N ILE A 185 16.76 -13.90 -10.70
CA ILE A 185 16.82 -15.37 -10.89
C ILE A 185 15.53 -16.03 -10.38
N TYR A 186 15.00 -15.61 -9.23
CA TYR A 186 13.77 -16.20 -8.66
C TYR A 186 12.55 -16.00 -9.57
N HIS A 187 12.47 -14.89 -10.28
CA HIS A 187 11.42 -14.66 -11.27
C HIS A 187 11.54 -15.56 -12.51
N TYR A 188 12.75 -15.83 -12.98
CA TYR A 188 12.97 -16.73 -14.12
C TYR A 188 12.67 -18.20 -13.76
N GLU A 189 13.04 -18.66 -12.57
CA GLU A 189 12.80 -20.05 -12.17
C GLU A 189 11.33 -20.35 -11.89
N THR A 190 10.59 -19.46 -11.25
CA THR A 190 9.14 -19.62 -11.04
C THR A 190 8.36 -19.66 -12.34
N PHE A 191 8.79 -18.92 -13.35
CA PHE A 191 8.18 -18.96 -14.68
C PHE A 191 8.45 -20.29 -15.42
N PHE A 192 9.68 -20.77 -15.37
CA PHE A 192 10.05 -22.06 -16.03
C PHE A 192 9.26 -23.22 -15.44
N LEU A 193 9.06 -23.26 -14.12
CA LEU A 193 8.26 -24.28 -13.44
C LEU A 193 6.78 -24.20 -13.82
N HIS A 194 6.23 -23.02 -14.08
CA HIS A 194 4.83 -22.87 -14.51
C HIS A 194 4.60 -23.26 -15.96
N GLN A 195 5.58 -23.08 -16.84
CA GLN A 195 5.51 -23.52 -18.25
C GLN A 195 5.78 -25.03 -18.45
N VAL A 196 6.52 -25.66 -17.53
CA VAL A 196 6.86 -27.09 -17.64
C VAL A 196 5.79 -27.99 -16.97
N CYS A 197 4.96 -27.42 -16.07
CA CYS A 197 3.90 -28.16 -15.35
C CYS A 197 2.49 -28.01 -15.95
N ASN A 198 2.31 -27.24 -17.02
CA ASN A 198 1.10 -27.16 -17.85
C ASN A 198 1.36 -27.76 -19.23
#